data_ca76bb794c01bdda6266a8db92aaedc5
#
_entry.id   ca76bb794c01bdda6266a8db92aaedc5
#
_cell.length_a   1.000
_cell.length_b   1.000
_cell.length_c   1.000
_cell.angle_alpha   90.00
_cell.angle_beta   90.00
_cell.angle_gamma   90.00
#
_symmetry.space_group_name_H-M   'P 1'
#
loop_
_entity.id
_entity.type
_entity.pdbx_description
1 polymer ?
#
loop_
_entity_poly.entity_id
_entity_poly.type
_entity_poly.pdbx_seq_one_letter_code
_entity_poly.pdbx_strand_id
1 'polypeptide(L)'
;EETRTFEALYDYVSLGFVDGLRHEIAHKLALPAEIFSLDRFSIHGCGPVGLHDDSFRYPQYYFAIVIAHSGILGLVDPYSVALRHEVGEIILLDPRRKHGLVREGQRADEHTYESSHSPVHDEDRQFLFLDLDVRRSDLQARFRRA
;
A
#
# COMPACT_ATOMS: atom_id res chain seq x y z
N GLU A 1 -1.77 -17.94 -8.35
CA GLU A 1 -3.21 -17.75 -8.03
C GLU A 1 -3.55 -16.32 -7.61
N GLU A 2 -2.71 -15.68 -6.81
CA GLU A 2 -2.91 -14.27 -6.42
C GLU A 2 -2.89 -13.34 -7.63
N THR A 3 -1.98 -13.55 -8.56
CA THR A 3 -1.84 -12.75 -9.78
C THR A 3 -3.10 -12.77 -10.66
N ARG A 4 -3.78 -13.90 -10.75
CA ARG A 4 -5.00 -14.04 -11.56
C ARG A 4 -6.19 -13.26 -11.00
N THR A 5 -6.28 -13.13 -9.69
CA THR A 5 -7.35 -12.36 -9.05
C THR A 5 -7.18 -10.86 -9.34
N PHE A 6 -5.94 -10.40 -9.44
CA PHE A 6 -5.62 -9.01 -9.76
C PHE A 6 -5.90 -8.66 -11.20
N GLU A 7 -5.52 -9.50 -12.15
CA GLU A 7 -5.81 -9.30 -13.56
C GLU A 7 -7.31 -9.20 -13.81
N ALA A 8 -8.10 -10.06 -13.16
CA ALA A 8 -9.56 -10.01 -13.27
C ALA A 8 -10.16 -8.70 -12.72
N LEU A 9 -9.59 -8.15 -11.64
CA LEU A 9 -10.03 -6.87 -11.08
C LEU A 9 -9.65 -5.69 -11.97
N TYR A 10 -8.52 -5.74 -12.64
CA TYR A 10 -8.09 -4.71 -13.60
C TYR A 10 -9.08 -4.52 -14.74
N ASP A 11 -9.69 -5.59 -15.22
CA ASP A 11 -10.65 -5.52 -16.31
C ASP A 11 -11.92 -4.75 -15.95
N TYR A 12 -12.21 -4.60 -14.67
CA TYR A 12 -13.39 -3.88 -14.18
C TYR A 12 -13.12 -2.43 -13.81
N VAL A 13 -11.85 -2.01 -13.73
CA VAL A 13 -11.51 -0.66 -13.30
C VAL A 13 -11.29 0.24 -14.49
N SER A 14 -12.19 1.19 -14.69
CA SER A 14 -12.06 2.16 -15.77
C SER A 14 -11.04 3.26 -15.45
N LEU A 15 -10.44 3.83 -16.51
CA LEU A 15 -9.55 5.00 -16.35
C LEU A 15 -10.26 6.19 -15.70
N GLY A 16 -11.57 6.35 -15.95
CA GLY A 16 -12.37 7.38 -15.30
C GLY A 16 -12.46 7.21 -13.79
N PHE A 17 -12.60 5.97 -13.32
CA PHE A 17 -12.58 5.66 -11.90
C PHE A 17 -11.21 5.99 -11.28
N VAL A 18 -10.13 5.59 -11.93
CA VAL A 18 -8.76 5.85 -11.44
C VAL A 18 -8.47 7.34 -11.40
N ASP A 19 -8.91 8.10 -12.39
CA ASP A 19 -8.75 9.56 -12.41
C ASP A 19 -9.54 10.24 -11.28
N GLY A 20 -10.77 9.82 -11.04
CA GLY A 20 -11.57 10.29 -9.91
C GLY A 20 -10.90 10.01 -8.57
N LEU A 21 -10.40 8.79 -8.40
CA LEU A 21 -9.66 8.38 -7.21
C LEU A 21 -8.40 9.21 -7.01
N ARG A 22 -7.66 9.47 -8.09
CA ARG A 22 -6.47 10.34 -8.08
C ARG A 22 -6.78 11.72 -7.51
N HIS A 23 -7.87 12.34 -7.95
CA HIS A 23 -8.30 13.66 -7.48
C HIS A 23 -8.71 13.62 -5.99
N GLU A 24 -9.41 12.59 -5.56
CA GLU A 24 -9.78 12.43 -4.16
C GLU A 24 -8.55 12.26 -3.25
N ILE A 25 -7.61 11.41 -3.64
CA ILE A 25 -6.36 11.19 -2.91
C ILE A 25 -5.57 12.49 -2.81
N ALA A 26 -5.41 13.18 -3.93
CA ALA A 26 -4.71 14.46 -3.98
C ALA A 26 -5.35 15.50 -3.07
N HIS A 27 -6.66 15.59 -3.08
CA HIS A 27 -7.40 16.50 -2.21
C HIS A 27 -7.17 16.20 -0.73
N LYS A 28 -7.30 14.93 -0.33
CA LYS A 28 -7.10 14.51 1.07
C LYS A 28 -5.67 14.70 1.56
N LEU A 29 -4.68 14.56 0.67
CA LEU A 29 -3.28 14.75 0.99
C LEU A 29 -2.79 16.20 0.79
N ALA A 30 -3.65 17.10 0.31
CA ALA A 30 -3.31 18.47 -0.06
C ALA A 30 -2.17 18.55 -1.07
N LEU A 31 -2.21 17.69 -2.08
CA LEU A 31 -1.21 17.59 -3.15
C LEU A 31 -1.86 17.82 -4.51
N PRO A 32 -1.09 18.25 -5.55
CA PRO A 32 -1.63 18.35 -6.90
C PRO A 32 -1.94 16.95 -7.47
N ALA A 33 -3.07 16.82 -8.16
CA ALA A 33 -3.46 15.54 -8.75
C ALA A 33 -2.47 15.06 -9.83
N GLU A 34 -1.79 15.97 -10.49
CA GLU A 34 -0.86 15.69 -11.59
C GLU A 34 0.36 14.88 -11.18
N ILE A 35 0.73 14.88 -9.91
CA ILE A 35 1.88 14.10 -9.44
C ILE A 35 1.57 12.61 -9.26
N PHE A 36 0.29 12.23 -9.28
CA PHE A 36 -0.15 10.83 -9.19
C PHE A 36 -0.25 10.22 -10.58
N SER A 37 0.43 9.10 -10.79
CA SER A 37 0.50 8.46 -12.10
C SER A 37 -0.73 7.60 -12.37
N LEU A 38 -1.41 7.84 -13.48
CA LEU A 38 -2.47 6.96 -13.97
C LEU A 38 -1.92 5.65 -14.57
N ASP A 39 -0.69 5.68 -15.04
CA ASP A 39 -0.05 4.53 -15.66
C ASP A 39 0.47 3.51 -14.63
N ARG A 40 0.55 3.92 -13.37
CA ARG A 40 1.09 3.11 -12.28
C ARG A 40 0.06 2.91 -11.18
N PHE A 41 -1.10 2.50 -11.60
CA PHE A 41 -2.18 2.09 -10.72
C PHE A 41 -2.12 0.57 -10.52
N SER A 42 -2.34 0.12 -9.30
CA SER A 42 -2.45 -1.31 -9.00
C SER A 42 -3.45 -1.58 -7.88
N ILE A 43 -3.96 -2.80 -7.90
CA ILE A 43 -4.84 -3.32 -6.85
C ILE A 43 -4.11 -4.52 -6.25
N HIS A 44 -3.94 -4.50 -4.94
CA HIS A 44 -3.24 -5.56 -4.23
C HIS A 44 -4.09 -6.18 -3.14
N GLY A 45 -4.00 -7.50 -3.02
CA GLY A 45 -4.43 -8.23 -1.84
C GLY A 45 -3.22 -8.98 -1.28
N CYS A 46 -3.02 -8.89 0.00
CA CYS A 46 -1.90 -9.54 0.64
C CYS A 46 -2.24 -10.10 2.02
N GLY A 47 -1.44 -11.04 2.42
CA GLY A 47 -1.42 -11.58 3.77
C GLY A 47 -0.25 -11.01 4.57
N PRO A 48 -0.03 -11.57 5.76
CA PRO A 48 1.05 -11.13 6.63
C PRO A 48 2.42 -11.22 5.98
N VAL A 49 3.25 -10.21 6.24
CA VAL A 49 4.63 -10.15 5.78
C VAL A 49 5.49 -9.46 6.82
N GLY A 50 6.69 -9.98 7.05
CA GLY A 50 7.66 -9.40 7.97
C GLY A 50 8.24 -8.08 7.46
N LEU A 51 9.07 -7.45 8.27
CA LEU A 51 9.72 -6.21 7.90
C LEU A 51 10.61 -6.38 6.68
N HIS A 52 10.40 -5.54 5.69
CA HIS A 52 11.17 -5.50 4.46
C HIS A 52 11.11 -4.08 3.88
N ASP A 53 11.95 -3.81 2.91
CA ASP A 53 11.84 -2.63 2.08
C ASP A 53 11.74 -3.03 0.61
N ASP A 54 11.21 -2.15 -0.21
CA ASP A 54 11.05 -2.32 -1.65
C ASP A 54 11.95 -1.36 -2.44
N SER A 55 13.01 -0.86 -1.82
CA SER A 55 13.91 0.13 -2.43
C SER A 55 14.56 -0.36 -3.71
N PHE A 56 14.82 -1.66 -3.81
CA PHE A 56 15.41 -2.27 -5.00
C PHE A 56 14.46 -2.22 -6.21
N ARG A 57 13.15 -2.43 -5.99
CA ARG A 57 12.16 -2.46 -7.07
C ARG A 57 11.64 -1.07 -7.43
N TYR A 58 11.49 -0.20 -6.44
CA TYR A 58 10.77 1.06 -6.59
C TYR A 58 11.53 2.24 -5.97
N PRO A 59 12.79 2.49 -6.36
CA PRO A 59 13.61 3.51 -5.72
C PRO A 59 13.12 4.95 -6.01
N GLN A 60 12.30 5.13 -7.05
CA GLN A 60 11.91 6.44 -7.55
C GLN A 60 10.49 6.86 -7.18
N TYR A 61 9.75 6.02 -6.44
CA TYR A 61 8.34 6.24 -6.16
C TYR A 61 8.03 6.22 -4.68
N TYR A 62 7.00 6.95 -4.30
CA TYR A 62 6.20 6.72 -3.11
C TYR A 62 4.91 6.02 -3.53
N PHE A 63 4.33 5.25 -2.62
CA PHE A 63 3.05 4.59 -2.84
C PHE A 63 1.95 5.32 -2.08
N ALA A 64 0.95 5.83 -2.80
CA ALA A 64 -0.27 6.31 -2.18
C ALA A 64 -1.27 5.15 -2.12
N ILE A 65 -1.42 4.60 -0.94
CA ILE A 65 -2.21 3.40 -0.68
C ILE A 65 -3.58 3.80 -0.11
N VAL A 66 -4.63 3.31 -0.74
CA VAL A 66 -6.01 3.46 -0.25
C VAL A 66 -6.49 2.12 0.26
N ILE A 67 -6.81 2.06 1.53
CA ILE A 67 -7.26 0.82 2.18
C ILE A 67 -8.68 0.48 1.73
N ALA A 68 -8.85 -0.67 1.10
CA ALA A 68 -10.15 -1.20 0.73
C ALA A 68 -10.66 -2.20 1.78
N HIS A 69 -9.77 -2.95 2.40
CA HIS A 69 -10.11 -3.88 3.48
C HIS A 69 -8.87 -4.18 4.31
N SER A 70 -8.96 -4.07 5.62
CA SER A 70 -7.84 -4.33 6.53
C SER A 70 -7.92 -5.73 7.18
N GLY A 71 -9.12 -6.27 7.38
CA GLY A 71 -9.29 -7.52 8.11
C GLY A 71 -8.76 -7.42 9.54
N ILE A 72 -7.89 -8.34 9.90
CA ILE A 72 -7.20 -8.36 11.20
C ILE A 72 -5.77 -7.82 11.12
N LEU A 73 -5.37 -7.29 9.97
CA LEU A 73 -3.99 -6.89 9.70
C LEU A 73 -3.82 -5.37 9.76
N GLY A 74 -2.59 -4.94 10.04
CA GLY A 74 -2.20 -3.54 9.97
C GLY A 74 -0.78 -3.38 9.47
N LEU A 75 -0.55 -2.29 8.74
CA LEU A 75 0.79 -1.89 8.31
C LEU A 75 1.57 -1.34 9.50
N VAL A 76 2.82 -1.75 9.62
CA VAL A 76 3.70 -1.34 10.70
C VAL A 76 5.06 -0.94 10.18
N ASP A 77 5.72 -0.06 10.92
CA ASP A 77 7.15 0.19 10.87
C ASP A 77 7.89 -0.68 11.92
N PRO A 78 9.22 -0.60 12.02
CA PRO A 78 9.97 -1.37 13.02
C PRO A 78 9.66 -1.04 14.48
N TYR A 79 8.97 0.06 14.75
CA TYR A 79 8.76 0.60 16.09
C TYR A 79 7.31 0.54 16.56
N SER A 80 6.39 0.22 15.67
CA SER A 80 4.95 0.28 15.97
C SER A 80 4.34 -1.08 16.23
N VAL A 81 3.24 -1.06 16.97
CA VAL A 81 2.29 -2.19 17.07
C VAL A 81 1.24 -2.01 15.99
N ALA A 82 0.85 -3.10 15.34
CA ALA A 82 -0.14 -3.05 14.27
C ALA A 82 -1.50 -2.60 14.79
N LEU A 83 -2.10 -1.66 14.08
CA LEU A 83 -3.47 -1.22 14.26
C LEU A 83 -4.24 -1.47 12.95
N ARG A 84 -5.47 -1.92 13.06
CA ARG A 84 -6.33 -2.09 11.90
C ARG A 84 -6.60 -0.73 11.25
N HIS A 85 -6.69 -0.74 9.94
CA HIS A 85 -7.00 0.46 9.16
C HIS A 85 -8.48 0.53 8.84
N GLU A 86 -9.01 1.73 8.72
CA GLU A 86 -10.36 1.95 8.25
C GLU A 86 -10.40 1.97 6.71
N VAL A 87 -11.51 1.52 6.14
CA VAL A 87 -11.76 1.61 4.70
C VAL A 87 -11.71 3.07 4.26
N GLY A 88 -10.96 3.34 3.20
CA GLY A 88 -10.76 4.69 2.68
C GLY A 88 -9.60 5.46 3.31
N GLU A 89 -8.94 4.90 4.33
CA GLU A 89 -7.72 5.47 4.88
C GLU A 89 -6.63 5.52 3.80
N ILE A 90 -5.92 6.64 3.72
CA ILE A 90 -4.86 6.85 2.74
C ILE A 90 -3.53 6.90 3.46
N ILE A 91 -2.60 6.05 3.01
CA ILE A 91 -1.25 5.97 3.55
C ILE A 91 -0.26 6.32 2.43
N LEU A 92 0.60 7.27 2.70
CA LEU A 92 1.73 7.56 1.80
C LEU A 92 2.94 6.77 2.29
N LEU A 93 3.23 5.68 1.61
CA LEU A 93 4.29 4.74 1.98
C LEU A 93 5.57 5.03 1.20
N ASP A 94 6.68 5.15 1.92
CA ASP A 94 8.01 5.19 1.33
C ASP A 94 8.56 3.77 1.22
N PRO A 95 8.70 3.20 0.00
CA PRO A 95 9.18 1.84 -0.17
C PRO A 95 10.65 1.64 0.26
N ARG A 96 11.40 2.71 0.47
CA ARG A 96 12.77 2.64 1.00
C ARG A 96 12.81 2.40 2.51
N ARG A 97 11.72 2.62 3.20
CA ARG A 97 11.62 2.38 4.64
C ARG A 97 11.10 0.98 4.92
N LYS A 98 11.64 0.36 5.94
CA LYS A 98 11.16 -0.95 6.36
C LYS A 98 9.73 -0.86 6.85
N HIS A 99 8.92 -1.76 6.35
CA HIS A 99 7.51 -1.89 6.69
C HIS A 99 7.12 -3.37 6.66
N GLY A 100 6.05 -3.68 7.32
CA GLY A 100 5.48 -5.02 7.36
C GLY A 100 3.97 -4.98 7.51
N LEU A 101 3.36 -6.13 7.43
CA LEU A 101 1.94 -6.32 7.59
C LEU A 101 1.71 -7.47 8.55
N VAL A 102 1.15 -7.19 9.72
CA VAL A 102 0.99 -8.17 10.79
C VAL A 102 -0.39 -8.03 11.42
N ARG A 103 -0.75 -9.02 12.24
CA ARG A 103 -2.02 -8.99 12.97
C ARG A 103 -2.06 -7.83 13.96
N GLU A 104 -3.25 -7.29 14.11
CA GLU A 104 -3.52 -6.24 15.11
C GLU A 104 -2.96 -6.63 16.49
N GLY A 105 -2.29 -5.70 17.12
CA GLY A 105 -1.64 -5.89 18.41
C GLY A 105 -0.25 -6.50 18.37
N GLN A 106 0.22 -6.93 17.22
CA GLN A 106 1.55 -7.50 17.05
C GLN A 106 2.56 -6.48 16.53
N ARG A 107 3.85 -6.77 16.78
CA ARG A 107 4.98 -6.10 16.13
C ARG A 107 5.54 -6.97 15.04
N ALA A 108 6.10 -6.37 14.00
CA ALA A 108 6.81 -7.09 12.96
C ALA A 108 8.32 -7.06 13.20
N ASP A 109 8.99 -8.13 12.81
CA ASP A 109 10.43 -8.19 12.65
C ASP A 109 10.76 -8.81 11.27
N GLU A 110 12.03 -8.91 10.95
CA GLU A 110 12.46 -9.44 9.66
C GLU A 110 12.13 -10.93 9.49
N HIS A 111 11.91 -11.63 10.59
CA HIS A 111 11.67 -13.07 10.63
C HIS A 111 10.22 -13.45 10.92
N THR A 112 9.34 -12.50 11.11
CA THR A 112 7.97 -12.72 11.60
C THR A 112 7.20 -13.79 10.80
N TYR A 113 7.47 -13.93 9.51
CA TYR A 113 6.78 -14.90 8.64
C TYR A 113 7.73 -15.69 7.73
N GLU A 114 9.03 -15.69 7.99
CA GLU A 114 10.03 -16.40 7.16
C GLU A 114 9.81 -17.91 7.10
N SER A 115 9.35 -18.49 8.16
CA SER A 115 9.11 -19.93 8.24
C SER A 115 7.66 -20.28 7.99
N SER A 116 6.92 -19.49 7.25
CA SER A 116 5.50 -19.67 7.01
C SER A 116 5.19 -20.91 6.14
N HIS A 117 5.72 -22.04 6.54
CA HIS A 117 5.17 -23.34 6.20
C HIS A 117 3.87 -23.60 6.96
N SER A 118 3.52 -22.75 7.92
CA SER A 118 2.19 -22.74 8.51
C SER A 118 1.19 -22.28 7.46
N PRO A 119 0.11 -23.03 7.21
CA PRO A 119 -0.91 -22.59 6.28
C PRO A 119 -1.43 -21.23 6.73
N VAL A 120 -1.26 -20.23 5.87
CA VAL A 120 -1.87 -18.93 6.07
C VAL A 120 -3.36 -19.12 5.91
N HIS A 121 -4.12 -18.89 6.96
CA HIS A 121 -5.58 -18.97 6.89
C HIS A 121 -6.10 -17.90 5.94
N ASP A 122 -7.18 -18.17 5.21
CA ASP A 122 -7.78 -17.19 4.29
C ASP A 122 -8.11 -15.87 4.98
N GLU A 123 -8.41 -15.90 6.27
CA GLU A 123 -8.63 -14.73 7.12
C GLU A 123 -7.40 -13.82 7.21
N ASP A 124 -6.20 -14.38 7.14
CA ASP A 124 -4.94 -13.65 7.23
C ASP A 124 -4.54 -12.99 5.90
N ARG A 125 -5.26 -13.27 4.80
CA ARG A 125 -4.99 -12.74 3.46
C ARG A 125 -5.93 -11.61 3.06
N GLN A 126 -6.62 -11.03 4.00
CA GLN A 126 -7.71 -10.09 3.73
C GLN A 126 -7.29 -8.62 3.79
N PHE A 127 -6.06 -8.32 3.49
CA PHE A 127 -5.64 -6.93 3.36
C PHE A 127 -5.68 -6.53 1.88
N LEU A 128 -6.62 -5.64 1.55
CA LEU A 128 -6.81 -5.15 0.18
C LEU A 128 -6.55 -3.66 0.13
N PHE A 129 -5.82 -3.23 -0.87
CA PHE A 129 -5.56 -1.81 -1.08
C PHE A 129 -5.41 -1.47 -2.56
N LEU A 130 -5.67 -0.21 -2.86
CA LEU A 130 -5.43 0.41 -4.15
C LEU A 130 -4.15 1.23 -4.02
N ASP A 131 -3.31 1.21 -5.04
CA ASP A 131 -2.04 1.91 -5.06
C ASP A 131 -1.95 2.83 -6.27
N LEU A 132 -1.68 4.10 -6.02
CA LEU A 132 -1.30 5.08 -7.04
C LEU A 132 0.10 5.58 -6.73
N ASP A 133 1.03 5.35 -7.63
CA ASP A 133 2.41 5.74 -7.41
C ASP A 133 2.63 7.24 -7.66
N VAL A 134 3.49 7.83 -6.84
CA VAL A 134 3.93 9.22 -6.95
C VAL A 134 5.43 9.23 -7.14
N ARG A 135 5.92 9.96 -8.13
CA ARG A 135 7.36 10.12 -8.30
C ARG A 135 7.96 10.84 -7.10
N ARG A 136 9.02 10.26 -6.55
CA ARG A 136 9.73 10.82 -5.39
C ARG A 136 10.18 12.27 -5.64
N SER A 137 10.73 12.55 -6.81
CA SER A 137 11.20 13.89 -7.17
C SER A 137 10.07 14.93 -7.19
N ASP A 138 8.88 14.55 -7.65
CA ASP A 138 7.73 15.45 -7.71
C ASP A 138 7.22 15.78 -6.30
N LEU A 139 7.15 14.78 -5.43
CA LEU A 139 6.73 14.97 -4.05
C LEU A 139 7.76 15.81 -3.27
N GLN A 140 9.04 15.51 -3.42
CA GLN A 140 10.11 16.24 -2.75
C GLN A 140 10.19 17.70 -3.20
N ALA A 141 9.99 17.97 -4.50
CA ALA A 141 9.95 19.32 -5.04
C ALA A 141 8.82 20.14 -4.40
N ARG A 142 7.70 19.50 -4.09
CA ARG A 142 6.57 20.13 -3.43
C ARG A 142 6.91 20.59 -2.01
N PHE A 143 7.61 19.75 -1.24
CA PHE A 143 8.03 20.08 0.13
C PHE A 143 9.15 21.11 0.20
N ARG A 144 10.03 21.18 -0.81
CA ARG A 144 11.12 22.16 -0.86
C ARG A 144 10.64 23.59 -1.09
N ARG A 145 9.43 23.78 -1.58
CA ARG A 145 8.84 25.09 -1.86
C ARG A 145 8.05 25.68 -0.69
N ALA A 146 7.95 24.92 0.36
CA ALA A 146 7.23 25.36 1.57
C ALA A 146 8.19 26.16 2.55
#